data_9709262a271eb2b2ba76759256e644a1
#
_entry.id   9709262a271eb2b2ba76759256e644a1
#
_cell.length_a   1.000
_cell.length_b   1.000
_cell.length_c   1.000
_cell.angle_alpha   90.00
_cell.angle_beta   90.00
_cell.angle_gamma   90.00
#
_symmetry.space_group_name_H-M   'P 1'
#
loop_
_entity.id
_entity.type
_entity.pdbx_description
1 polymer ?
#
loop_
_entity_poly.entity_id
_entity_poly.type
_entity_poly.pdbx_seq_one_letter_code
_entity_poly.pdbx_strand_id
1 'polypeptide(L)'
;FFFIVTYVLSINPSKLVDWLGKVLTPMLLLSLAVLIINVLLAPMGPMQLATGSYINLPFLSGFQDGYNTMDLLATLLFGATVINAIKLKGITDDRLLTKICVYSGLIAAFFLALIYVALAYTGATSVSILGISPNGGVALADIANYYLGAAGNVVLCLMIFFACLTTSIGLTASAASYF
;
A
#
# COMPACT_ATOMS: atom_id res chain seq x y z
N PHE A 1 -16.75 6.15 -13.93
CA PHE A 1 -16.27 4.79 -14.23
C PHE A 1 -15.73 4.09 -12.98
N PHE A 2 -14.80 4.69 -12.24
CA PHE A 2 -14.15 4.10 -11.06
C PHE A 2 -15.16 3.60 -10.01
N PHE A 3 -16.10 4.44 -9.56
CA PHE A 3 -17.11 4.07 -8.56
C PHE A 3 -18.08 2.99 -9.03
N ILE A 4 -18.37 2.91 -10.34
CA ILE A 4 -19.20 1.83 -10.90
C ILE A 4 -18.45 0.50 -10.78
N VAL A 5 -17.15 0.47 -11.10
CA VAL A 5 -16.32 -0.73 -10.95
C VAL A 5 -16.24 -1.16 -9.49
N THR A 6 -15.98 -0.20 -8.58
CA THR A 6 -15.98 -0.47 -7.14
C THR A 6 -17.30 -1.08 -6.68
N TYR A 7 -18.43 -0.49 -7.08
CA TYR A 7 -19.77 -0.98 -6.72
C TYR A 7 -20.02 -2.40 -7.22
N VAL A 8 -19.78 -2.67 -8.49
CA VAL A 8 -19.97 -4.00 -9.10
C VAL A 8 -19.10 -5.07 -8.41
N LEU A 9 -17.86 -4.75 -8.09
CA LEU A 9 -16.95 -5.67 -7.41
C LEU A 9 -17.33 -5.87 -5.93
N SER A 10 -17.92 -4.88 -5.28
CA SER A 10 -18.31 -4.94 -3.86
C SER A 10 -19.62 -5.69 -3.61
N ILE A 11 -20.49 -5.86 -4.62
CA ILE A 11 -21.79 -6.54 -4.47
C ILE A 11 -21.65 -8.01 -4.07
N ASN A 12 -20.57 -8.68 -4.49
CA ASN A 12 -20.37 -10.11 -4.23
C ASN A 12 -19.24 -10.35 -3.21
N PRO A 13 -19.51 -10.33 -1.90
CA PRO A 13 -18.48 -10.42 -0.86
C PRO A 13 -17.67 -11.72 -0.91
N SER A 14 -18.25 -12.83 -1.37
CA SER A 14 -17.53 -14.11 -1.49
C SER A 14 -16.47 -14.12 -2.59
N LYS A 15 -16.71 -13.39 -3.69
CA LYS A 15 -15.73 -13.24 -4.79
C LYS A 15 -14.74 -12.11 -4.54
N LEU A 16 -15.09 -11.16 -3.68
CA LEU A 16 -14.33 -9.96 -3.40
C LEU A 16 -12.93 -10.30 -2.86
N VAL A 17 -12.85 -11.17 -1.84
CA VAL A 17 -11.58 -11.58 -1.23
C VAL A 17 -10.69 -12.30 -2.25
N ASP A 18 -11.28 -13.11 -3.13
CA ASP A 18 -10.53 -13.79 -4.17
C ASP A 18 -10.01 -12.82 -5.25
N TRP A 19 -10.80 -11.84 -5.67
CA TRP A 19 -10.36 -10.82 -6.63
C TRP A 19 -9.30 -9.90 -6.07
N LEU A 20 -9.49 -9.43 -4.83
CA LEU A 20 -8.48 -8.62 -4.12
C LEU A 20 -7.16 -9.37 -3.98
N GLY A 21 -7.20 -10.59 -3.44
CA GLY A 21 -5.99 -11.34 -3.13
C GLY A 21 -5.30 -11.97 -4.35
N LYS A 22 -6.06 -12.44 -5.35
CA LYS A 22 -5.49 -13.19 -6.48
C LYS A 22 -5.15 -12.32 -7.69
N VAL A 23 -5.80 -11.18 -7.87
CA VAL A 23 -5.63 -10.35 -9.07
C VAL A 23 -5.11 -8.96 -8.72
N LEU A 24 -5.87 -8.18 -7.94
CA LEU A 24 -5.53 -6.78 -7.74
C LEU A 24 -4.25 -6.60 -6.92
N THR A 25 -4.10 -7.34 -5.82
CA THR A 25 -2.90 -7.21 -4.96
C THR A 25 -1.61 -7.64 -5.67
N PRO A 26 -1.53 -8.78 -6.39
CA PRO A 26 -0.35 -9.12 -7.16
C PRO A 26 -0.02 -8.09 -8.25
N MET A 27 -1.01 -7.55 -8.96
CA MET A 27 -0.77 -6.52 -9.98
C MET A 27 -0.23 -5.22 -9.38
N LEU A 28 -0.77 -4.81 -8.22
CA LEU A 28 -0.26 -3.66 -7.47
C LEU A 28 1.20 -3.90 -7.04
N LEU A 29 1.47 -5.05 -6.41
CA LEU A 29 2.81 -5.37 -5.92
C LEU A 29 3.82 -5.50 -7.06
N LEU A 30 3.44 -6.05 -8.21
CA LEU A 30 4.31 -6.14 -9.38
C LEU A 30 4.66 -4.75 -9.93
N SER A 31 3.67 -3.85 -10.08
CA SER A 31 3.92 -2.50 -10.57
C SER A 31 4.81 -1.70 -9.61
N LEU A 32 4.59 -1.84 -8.29
CA LEU A 32 5.42 -1.22 -7.27
C LEU A 32 6.83 -1.82 -7.24
N ALA A 33 6.96 -3.14 -7.35
CA ALA A 33 8.24 -3.83 -7.37
C ALA A 33 9.10 -3.40 -8.55
N VAL A 34 8.51 -3.22 -9.74
CA VAL A 34 9.23 -2.71 -10.92
C VAL A 34 9.88 -1.36 -10.61
N LEU A 35 9.17 -0.45 -9.97
CA LEU A 35 9.70 0.87 -9.63
C LEU A 35 10.79 0.76 -8.56
N ILE A 36 10.55 0.05 -7.47
CA ILE A 36 11.50 -0.12 -6.36
C ILE A 36 12.78 -0.80 -6.83
N ILE A 37 12.68 -1.86 -7.63
CA ILE A 37 13.86 -2.58 -8.14
C ILE A 37 14.73 -1.66 -9.00
N ASN A 38 14.14 -0.84 -9.87
CA ASN A 38 14.91 0.12 -10.66
C ASN A 38 15.68 1.12 -9.77
N VAL A 39 15.03 1.65 -8.73
CA VAL A 39 15.68 2.55 -7.78
C VAL A 39 16.79 1.88 -6.99
N LEU A 40 16.61 0.63 -6.56
CA LEU A 40 17.62 -0.12 -5.81
C LEU A 40 18.84 -0.49 -6.67
N LEU A 41 18.63 -0.80 -7.95
CA LEU A 41 19.71 -1.14 -8.88
C LEU A 41 20.52 0.08 -9.31
N ALA A 42 19.87 1.24 -9.46
CA ALA A 42 20.49 2.46 -9.90
C ALA A 42 19.91 3.67 -9.13
N PRO A 43 20.33 3.89 -7.87
CA PRO A 43 19.82 5.02 -7.09
C PRO A 43 20.13 6.35 -7.79
N MET A 44 19.16 7.29 -7.76
CA MET A 44 19.29 8.58 -8.44
C MET A 44 20.47 9.42 -7.95
N GLY A 45 20.77 9.34 -6.65
CA GLY A 45 21.88 10.10 -6.09
C GLY A 45 22.04 9.88 -4.60
N PRO A 46 22.99 10.60 -3.97
CA PRO A 46 23.23 10.50 -2.54
C PRO A 46 22.02 11.04 -1.75
N MET A 47 21.78 10.44 -0.59
CA MET A 47 20.79 10.95 0.37
C MET A 47 21.17 12.37 0.78
N GLN A 48 20.19 13.27 0.76
CA GLN A 48 20.35 14.63 1.19
C GLN A 48 20.21 14.76 2.70
N LEU A 49 20.69 15.90 3.23
CA LEU A 49 20.56 16.20 4.65
C LEU A 49 19.06 16.33 5.03
N ALA A 50 18.76 15.94 6.26
CA ALA A 50 17.41 16.09 6.81
C ALA A 50 16.94 17.54 6.75
N THR A 51 15.67 17.76 6.44
CA THR A 51 15.05 19.09 6.35
C THR A 51 13.85 19.20 7.28
N GLY A 52 13.46 20.42 7.62
CA GLY A 52 12.27 20.69 8.44
C GLY A 52 12.35 20.08 9.84
N SER A 53 11.26 19.44 10.27
CA SER A 53 11.13 18.81 11.59
C SER A 53 12.07 17.61 11.80
N TYR A 54 12.52 16.99 10.71
CA TYR A 54 13.45 15.85 10.76
C TYR A 54 14.87 16.21 11.23
N ILE A 55 15.26 17.49 11.21
CA ILE A 55 16.56 17.95 11.71
C ILE A 55 16.68 17.73 13.22
N ASN A 56 15.64 18.09 13.97
CA ASN A 56 15.68 18.11 15.42
C ASN A 56 15.07 16.86 16.07
N LEU A 57 14.00 16.32 15.48
CA LEU A 57 13.21 15.21 16.04
C LEU A 57 12.91 14.15 14.96
N PRO A 58 13.93 13.50 14.36
CA PRO A 58 13.71 12.59 13.23
C PRO A 58 12.80 11.40 13.57
N PHE A 59 12.98 10.81 14.74
CA PHE A 59 12.15 9.68 15.16
C PHE A 59 10.69 10.09 15.38
N LEU A 60 10.44 11.19 16.06
CA LEU A 60 9.08 11.66 16.36
C LEU A 60 8.35 12.10 15.09
N SER A 61 9.05 12.79 14.19
CA SER A 61 8.50 13.18 12.88
C SER A 61 8.15 11.95 12.04
N GLY A 62 9.04 10.97 11.95
CA GLY A 62 8.78 9.72 11.22
C GLY A 62 7.64 8.90 11.84
N PHE A 63 7.55 8.87 13.16
CA PHE A 63 6.43 8.22 13.85
C PHE A 63 5.09 8.91 13.54
N GLN A 64 5.07 10.25 13.57
CA GLN A 64 3.87 11.02 13.26
C GLN A 64 3.44 10.83 11.80
N ASP A 65 4.38 10.87 10.86
CA ASP A 65 4.08 10.64 9.45
C ASP A 65 3.61 9.21 9.20
N GLY A 66 4.21 8.21 9.84
CA GLY A 66 3.75 6.83 9.80
C GLY A 66 2.35 6.64 10.40
N TYR A 67 2.03 7.33 11.48
CA TYR A 67 0.68 7.33 12.05
C TYR A 67 -0.35 7.97 11.11
N ASN A 68 0.03 9.03 10.41
CA ASN A 68 -0.83 9.74 9.46
C ASN A 68 -1.17 8.91 8.22
N THR A 69 -0.49 7.79 7.95
CA THR A 69 -0.89 6.84 6.90
C THR A 69 -2.21 6.11 7.21
N MET A 70 -2.65 6.17 8.47
CA MET A 70 -3.91 5.58 8.98
C MET A 70 -4.01 4.05 8.83
N ASP A 71 -2.93 3.35 8.55
CA ASP A 71 -2.93 1.89 8.38
C ASP A 71 -3.42 1.16 9.64
N LEU A 72 -3.06 1.66 10.83
CA LEU A 72 -3.53 1.09 12.10
C LEU A 72 -5.05 1.17 12.23
N LEU A 73 -5.65 2.32 11.87
CA LEU A 73 -7.11 2.50 11.90
C LEU A 73 -7.80 1.62 10.87
N ALA A 74 -7.22 1.53 9.66
CA ALA A 74 -7.71 0.64 8.61
C ALA A 74 -7.69 -0.83 9.04
N THR A 75 -6.66 -1.28 9.77
CA THR A 75 -6.55 -2.65 10.27
C THR A 75 -7.69 -3.02 11.21
N LEU A 76 -8.17 -2.10 12.05
CA LEU A 76 -9.34 -2.35 12.91
C LEU A 76 -10.61 -2.61 12.09
N LEU A 77 -10.80 -1.87 10.99
CA LEU A 77 -11.95 -2.06 10.10
C LEU A 77 -11.82 -3.35 9.28
N PHE A 78 -10.66 -3.62 8.71
CA PHE A 78 -10.42 -4.81 7.89
C PHE A 78 -10.37 -6.11 8.70
N GLY A 79 -10.01 -6.05 9.98
CA GLY A 79 -9.90 -7.21 10.85
C GLY A 79 -11.19 -8.05 10.90
N ALA A 80 -12.33 -7.40 11.04
CA ALA A 80 -13.63 -8.07 11.02
C ALA A 80 -13.91 -8.77 9.67
N THR A 81 -13.60 -8.11 8.57
CA THR A 81 -13.78 -8.67 7.21
C THR A 81 -12.88 -9.89 6.98
N VAL A 82 -11.63 -9.85 7.45
CA VAL A 82 -10.68 -10.97 7.36
C VAL A 82 -11.17 -12.16 8.18
N ILE A 83 -11.61 -11.93 9.42
CA ILE A 83 -12.18 -12.97 10.29
C ILE A 83 -13.39 -13.63 9.62
N ASN A 84 -14.31 -12.84 9.09
CA ASN A 84 -15.48 -13.35 8.39
C ASN A 84 -15.09 -14.16 7.14
N ALA A 85 -14.10 -13.70 6.37
CA ALA A 85 -13.60 -14.43 5.21
C ALA A 85 -12.98 -15.79 5.58
N ILE A 86 -12.29 -15.89 6.71
CA ILE A 86 -11.71 -17.14 7.21
C ILE A 86 -12.82 -18.10 7.65
N LYS A 87 -13.83 -17.59 8.36
CA LYS A 87 -15.00 -18.38 8.78
C LYS A 87 -15.80 -18.93 7.59
N LEU A 88 -15.96 -18.15 6.52
CA LEU A 88 -16.62 -18.60 5.28
C LEU A 88 -15.86 -19.74 4.58
N LYS A 89 -14.56 -19.90 4.84
CA LYS A 89 -13.75 -21.03 4.36
C LYS A 89 -13.88 -22.30 5.23
N GLY A 90 -14.78 -22.30 6.21
CA GLY A 90 -15.10 -23.45 7.07
C GLY A 90 -14.23 -23.57 8.31
N ILE A 91 -13.41 -22.57 8.64
CA ILE A 91 -12.58 -22.54 9.85
C ILE A 91 -13.39 -21.90 10.98
N THR A 92 -13.92 -22.76 11.87
CA THR A 92 -14.77 -22.33 13.00
C THR A 92 -14.10 -22.50 14.38
N ASP A 93 -12.97 -23.20 14.43
CA ASP A 93 -12.19 -23.34 15.68
C ASP A 93 -11.51 -22.03 16.04
N ASP A 94 -11.86 -21.47 17.21
CA ASP A 94 -11.37 -20.16 17.65
C ASP A 94 -9.85 -20.13 17.84
N ARG A 95 -9.23 -21.22 18.26
CA ARG A 95 -7.76 -21.30 18.43
C ARG A 95 -7.06 -21.25 17.07
N LEU A 96 -7.56 -22.02 16.11
CA LEU A 96 -7.01 -22.05 14.77
C LEU A 96 -7.22 -20.72 14.05
N LEU A 97 -8.39 -20.12 14.21
CA LEU A 97 -8.74 -18.80 13.66
C LEU A 97 -7.80 -17.72 14.19
N THR A 98 -7.62 -17.64 15.51
CA THR A 98 -6.70 -16.69 16.14
C THR A 98 -5.26 -16.89 15.63
N LYS A 99 -4.80 -18.13 15.55
CA LYS A 99 -3.47 -18.45 15.04
C LYS A 99 -3.28 -17.97 13.60
N ILE A 100 -4.23 -18.22 12.72
CA ILE A 100 -4.19 -17.78 11.33
C ILE A 100 -4.17 -16.25 11.25
N CYS A 101 -5.02 -15.56 12.01
CA CYS A 101 -5.06 -14.09 12.03
C CYS A 101 -3.74 -13.49 12.50
N VAL A 102 -3.13 -14.02 13.57
CA VAL A 102 -1.84 -13.52 14.08
C VAL A 102 -0.73 -13.73 13.06
N TYR A 103 -0.60 -14.94 12.50
CA TYR A 103 0.45 -15.18 11.50
C TYR A 103 0.26 -14.36 10.22
N SER A 104 -0.97 -14.25 9.72
CA SER A 104 -1.25 -13.41 8.54
C SER A 104 -0.96 -11.94 8.83
N GLY A 105 -1.31 -11.46 10.02
CA GLY A 105 -1.02 -10.09 10.45
C GLY A 105 0.47 -9.81 10.55
N LEU A 106 1.25 -10.72 11.12
CA LEU A 106 2.72 -10.58 11.19
C LEU A 106 3.37 -10.57 9.80
N ILE A 107 2.93 -11.45 8.92
CA ILE A 107 3.42 -11.48 7.52
C ILE A 107 3.07 -10.18 6.81
N ALA A 108 1.82 -9.72 6.95
CA ALA A 108 1.37 -8.46 6.35
C ALA A 108 2.17 -7.26 6.87
N ALA A 109 2.38 -7.17 8.20
CA ALA A 109 3.17 -6.11 8.83
C ALA A 109 4.62 -6.11 8.33
N PHE A 110 5.23 -7.28 8.18
CA PHE A 110 6.59 -7.42 7.64
C PHE A 110 6.69 -6.89 6.21
N PHE A 111 5.80 -7.32 5.31
CA PHE A 111 5.81 -6.84 3.93
C PHE A 111 5.48 -5.34 3.82
N LEU A 112 4.55 -4.86 4.64
CA LEU A 112 4.22 -3.43 4.69
C LEU A 112 5.43 -2.60 5.11
N ALA A 113 6.11 -3.00 6.19
CA ALA A 113 7.33 -2.33 6.65
C ALA A 113 8.43 -2.31 5.57
N LEU A 114 8.61 -3.43 4.86
CA LEU A 114 9.57 -3.53 3.76
C LEU A 114 9.24 -2.56 2.62
N ILE A 115 7.97 -2.46 2.24
CA ILE A 115 7.52 -1.53 1.20
C ILE A 115 7.73 -0.07 1.64
N TYR A 116 7.37 0.28 2.88
CA TYR A 116 7.58 1.64 3.38
C TYR A 116 9.05 2.04 3.45
N VAL A 117 9.91 1.14 3.90
CA VAL A 117 11.37 1.38 3.91
C VAL A 117 11.89 1.59 2.48
N ALA A 118 11.45 0.77 1.54
CA ALA A 118 11.84 0.91 0.13
C ALA A 118 11.35 2.23 -0.48
N LEU A 119 10.12 2.65 -0.20
CA LEU A 119 9.57 3.92 -0.66
C LEU A 119 10.27 5.12 0.00
N ALA A 120 10.58 5.04 1.29
CA ALA A 120 11.33 6.08 1.98
C ALA A 120 12.74 6.23 1.39
N TYR A 121 13.42 5.12 1.12
CA TYR A 121 14.71 5.12 0.42
C TYR A 121 14.60 5.72 -0.98
N THR A 122 13.57 5.35 -1.73
CA THR A 122 13.28 5.90 -3.07
C THR A 122 13.10 7.41 -3.01
N GLY A 123 12.31 7.91 -2.08
CA GLY A 123 12.12 9.35 -1.87
C GLY A 123 13.40 10.05 -1.47
N ALA A 124 14.17 9.51 -0.52
CA ALA A 124 15.39 10.11 -0.04
C ALA A 124 16.49 10.26 -1.12
N THR A 125 16.60 9.28 -2.02
CA THR A 125 17.58 9.31 -3.11
C THR A 125 17.13 10.18 -4.30
N SER A 126 15.84 10.41 -4.48
CA SER A 126 15.31 11.23 -5.57
C SER A 126 15.51 12.75 -5.34
N VAL A 127 15.57 13.19 -4.09
CA VAL A 127 15.65 14.62 -3.74
C VAL A 127 16.88 15.30 -4.36
N SER A 128 17.99 14.59 -4.53
CA SER A 128 19.21 15.13 -5.10
C SER A 128 19.07 15.60 -6.56
N ILE A 129 18.17 14.97 -7.32
CA ILE A 129 17.96 15.28 -8.75
C ILE A 129 16.64 16.00 -8.98
N LEU A 130 15.56 15.54 -8.34
CA LEU A 130 14.20 16.03 -8.57
C LEU A 130 13.82 17.17 -7.61
N GLY A 131 14.61 17.37 -6.54
CA GLY A 131 14.25 18.31 -5.49
C GLY A 131 13.12 17.80 -4.58
N ILE A 132 12.60 18.69 -3.73
CA ILE A 132 11.50 18.39 -2.82
C ILE A 132 10.18 18.60 -3.57
N SER A 133 9.45 17.52 -3.77
CA SER A 133 8.14 17.56 -4.44
C SER A 133 7.03 18.06 -3.50
N PRO A 134 5.99 18.72 -4.03
CA PRO A 134 4.89 19.27 -3.23
C PRO A 134 4.05 18.18 -2.55
N ASN A 135 4.01 16.98 -3.11
CA ASN A 135 3.35 15.82 -2.52
C ASN A 135 3.93 14.51 -3.05
N GLY A 136 3.64 13.39 -2.34
CA GLY A 136 4.15 12.06 -2.69
C GLY A 136 3.71 11.53 -4.06
N GLY A 137 2.55 11.93 -4.55
CA GLY A 137 2.07 11.51 -5.88
C GLY A 137 2.90 12.12 -7.00
N VAL A 138 3.24 13.40 -6.90
CA VAL A 138 4.13 14.07 -7.85
C VAL A 138 5.54 13.48 -7.77
N ALA A 139 6.06 13.25 -6.55
CA ALA A 139 7.36 12.60 -6.37
C ALA A 139 7.44 11.25 -7.09
N LEU A 140 6.43 10.39 -6.90
CA LEU A 140 6.37 9.09 -7.57
C LEU A 140 6.25 9.21 -9.10
N ALA A 141 5.52 10.23 -9.60
CA ALA A 141 5.40 10.47 -11.04
C ALA A 141 6.75 10.86 -11.66
N ASP A 142 7.45 11.76 -11.01
CA ASP A 142 8.78 12.22 -11.46
C ASP A 142 9.80 11.06 -11.41
N ILE A 143 9.79 10.25 -10.35
CA ILE A 143 10.63 9.07 -10.20
C ILE A 143 10.32 8.03 -11.28
N ALA A 144 9.04 7.72 -11.51
CA ALA A 144 8.63 6.76 -12.52
C ALA A 144 9.02 7.23 -13.93
N ASN A 145 8.86 8.52 -14.21
CA ASN A 145 9.26 9.11 -15.48
C ASN A 145 10.79 9.09 -15.68
N TYR A 146 11.55 9.34 -14.61
CA TYR A 146 13.02 9.30 -14.66
C TYR A 146 13.56 7.90 -15.05
N TYR A 147 13.03 6.83 -14.43
CA TYR A 147 13.51 5.47 -14.67
C TYR A 147 12.94 4.79 -15.91
N LEU A 148 11.69 5.03 -16.21
CA LEU A 148 10.93 4.29 -17.23
C LEU A 148 10.43 5.20 -18.38
N GLY A 149 10.71 6.51 -18.31
CA GLY A 149 10.22 7.46 -19.31
C GLY A 149 8.70 7.42 -19.46
N ALA A 150 8.21 7.45 -20.69
CA ALA A 150 6.78 7.41 -20.97
C ALA A 150 6.07 6.14 -20.43
N ALA A 151 6.76 5.00 -20.39
CA ALA A 151 6.25 3.76 -19.79
C ALA A 151 6.05 3.89 -18.28
N GLY A 152 6.85 4.72 -17.60
CA GLY A 152 6.72 4.99 -16.17
C GLY A 152 5.36 5.58 -15.79
N ASN A 153 4.84 6.49 -16.62
CA ASN A 153 3.52 7.07 -16.39
C ASN A 153 2.40 6.00 -16.47
N VAL A 154 2.53 5.04 -17.36
CA VAL A 154 1.56 3.93 -17.49
C VAL A 154 1.65 3.02 -16.25
N VAL A 155 2.86 2.64 -15.83
CA VAL A 155 3.09 1.80 -14.64
C VAL A 155 2.54 2.50 -13.40
N LEU A 156 2.83 3.79 -13.23
CA LEU A 156 2.32 4.59 -12.12
C LEU A 156 0.80 4.69 -12.13
N CYS A 157 0.20 4.96 -13.30
CA CYS A 157 -1.25 5.05 -13.44
C CYS A 157 -1.93 3.72 -13.05
N LEU A 158 -1.40 2.59 -13.48
CA LEU A 158 -1.89 1.27 -13.10
C LEU A 158 -1.72 1.02 -11.60
N MET A 159 -0.57 1.36 -11.03
CA MET A 159 -0.30 1.22 -9.60
C MET A 159 -1.30 2.03 -8.77
N ILE A 160 -1.50 3.31 -9.08
CA ILE A 160 -2.45 4.17 -8.37
C ILE A 160 -3.88 3.65 -8.55
N PHE A 161 -4.26 3.26 -9.77
CA PHE A 161 -5.58 2.72 -10.05
C PHE A 161 -5.89 1.48 -9.21
N PHE A 162 -4.96 0.50 -9.18
CA PHE A 162 -5.14 -0.72 -8.38
C PHE A 162 -5.09 -0.44 -6.88
N ALA A 163 -4.22 0.45 -6.42
CA ALA A 163 -4.17 0.85 -5.01
C ALA A 163 -5.49 1.49 -4.56
N CYS A 164 -5.99 2.45 -5.31
CA CYS A 164 -7.27 3.10 -5.00
C CYS A 164 -8.45 2.12 -5.08
N LEU A 165 -8.44 1.21 -6.07
CA LEU A 165 -9.52 0.25 -6.27
C LEU A 165 -9.55 -0.78 -5.13
N THR A 166 -8.40 -1.34 -4.73
CA THR A 166 -8.32 -2.29 -3.61
C THR A 166 -8.78 -1.66 -2.31
N THR A 167 -8.36 -0.44 -2.03
CA THR A 167 -8.74 0.32 -0.83
C THR A 167 -10.24 0.62 -0.83
N SER A 168 -10.78 1.12 -1.94
CA SER A 168 -12.20 1.47 -2.07
C SER A 168 -13.10 0.25 -1.89
N ILE A 169 -12.77 -0.88 -2.52
CA ILE A 169 -13.51 -2.13 -2.37
C ILE A 169 -13.42 -2.64 -0.93
N GLY A 170 -12.23 -2.65 -0.35
CA GLY A 170 -12.00 -3.12 1.02
C GLY A 170 -12.78 -2.31 2.05
N LEU A 171 -12.73 -0.98 1.97
CA LEU A 171 -13.47 -0.09 2.86
C LEU A 171 -14.99 -0.25 2.71
N THR A 172 -15.50 -0.36 1.47
CA THR A 172 -16.93 -0.58 1.21
C THR A 172 -17.40 -1.90 1.81
N ALA A 173 -16.64 -2.98 1.62
CA ALA A 173 -16.97 -4.29 2.17
C ALA A 173 -16.90 -4.30 3.70
N SER A 174 -15.88 -3.64 4.28
CA SER A 174 -15.75 -3.53 5.73
C SER A 174 -16.89 -2.73 6.34
N ALA A 175 -17.25 -1.59 5.76
CA ALA A 175 -18.39 -0.80 6.19
C ALA A 175 -19.69 -1.61 6.11
N ALA A 176 -19.93 -2.31 5.00
CA ALA A 176 -21.13 -3.15 4.84
C ALA A 176 -21.18 -4.32 5.83
N SER A 177 -20.06 -4.78 6.37
CA SER A 177 -20.03 -5.85 7.37
C SER A 177 -20.42 -5.39 8.78
N TYR A 178 -20.48 -4.08 9.02
CA TYR A 178 -20.91 -3.49 10.29
C TYR A 178 -22.42 -3.21 10.35
N PHE A 179 -23.11 -3.18 9.22
CA PHE A 179 -24.56 -2.98 9.10
C PHE A 179 -25.29 -4.28 8.73
#